data_3130a8252e7145983607b5fc0f67e5f1
#
_entry.id   3130a8252e7145983607b5fc0f67e5f1
#
_cell.length_a   1.000
_cell.length_b   1.000
_cell.length_c   1.000
_cell.angle_alpha   90.00
_cell.angle_beta   90.00
_cell.angle_gamma   90.00
#
_symmetry.space_group_name_H-M   'P 1'
#
loop_
_entity.id
_entity.type
_entity.pdbx_description
1 polymer ?
#
loop_
_entity_poly.entity_id
_entity_poly.type
_entity_poly.pdbx_seq_one_letter_code
_entity_poly.pdbx_strand_id
1 'polypeptide(L)'
;MLKAKAIRKIFITTLSLFILLIVYSLPTVEDSYTLKTNLEIENTAGLYTDNLYLLNTDGYLVKSKILLDSSDLKEKISKVLEELTIKDDNHFPKGLFPYIPKGTKVLNILYGEKQVTIDFSKEFLDMTVDKERQVISGIVYSILDLADIKEVILLVEGQLLTEYPNTHEKLPSPLTKEIGINKEYKLTSRNDISKVVVYYLSEINKELYYVPVTKYVNDSRDKIKIIIDELASSYIYENNLMSFLHNNLELLDYYEQENVLFLNFNDYLFDSDNKVLEEVIYSIAYSVFDNYDVSMVMFEVNNQYVEQISRDEKQR
;
A
#
# COMPACT_ATOMS: atom_id res chain seq x y z
N MET A 1 13.33 -49.41 -51.31
CA MET A 1 13.21 -47.95 -51.53
C MET A 1 11.92 -47.46 -50.90
N LEU A 2 11.98 -46.59 -49.91
CA LEU A 2 10.81 -45.96 -49.30
C LEU A 2 10.12 -45.04 -50.31
N LYS A 3 8.78 -45.17 -50.49
CA LYS A 3 8.03 -44.34 -51.41
C LYS A 3 8.15 -42.86 -50.99
N ALA A 4 8.35 -41.94 -51.96
CA ALA A 4 8.54 -40.48 -51.71
C ALA A 4 7.50 -39.86 -50.77
N LYS A 5 6.24 -40.36 -50.74
CA LYS A 5 5.21 -39.98 -49.80
C LYS A 5 5.52 -40.36 -48.33
N ALA A 6 6.21 -41.45 -48.09
CA ALA A 6 6.59 -41.89 -46.76
C ALA A 6 7.74 -41.01 -46.20
N ILE A 7 8.72 -40.67 -47.03
CA ILE A 7 9.82 -39.79 -46.70
C ILE A 7 9.31 -38.39 -46.33
N ARG A 8 8.36 -37.87 -47.09
CA ARG A 8 7.73 -36.53 -46.80
C ARG A 8 6.95 -36.54 -45.47
N LYS A 9 6.24 -37.62 -45.16
CA LYS A 9 5.54 -37.73 -43.85
C LYS A 9 6.54 -37.80 -42.69
N ILE A 10 7.60 -38.61 -42.82
CA ILE A 10 8.65 -38.68 -41.80
C ILE A 10 9.30 -37.31 -41.59
N PHE A 11 9.64 -36.59 -42.65
CA PHE A 11 10.23 -35.27 -42.56
C PHE A 11 9.32 -34.27 -41.87
N ILE A 12 8.03 -34.25 -42.17
CA ILE A 12 7.06 -33.36 -41.53
C ILE A 12 6.91 -33.69 -40.05
N THR A 13 6.85 -34.97 -39.67
CA THR A 13 6.72 -35.36 -38.26
C THR A 13 7.99 -35.08 -37.45
N THR A 14 9.18 -35.30 -38.01
CA THR A 14 10.44 -34.93 -37.35
C THR A 14 10.62 -33.42 -37.23
N LEU A 15 10.22 -32.66 -38.24
CA LEU A 15 10.26 -31.19 -38.17
C LEU A 15 9.29 -30.63 -37.11
N SER A 16 8.06 -31.18 -37.03
CA SER A 16 7.10 -30.74 -36.00
C SER A 16 7.58 -31.09 -34.58
N LEU A 17 8.19 -32.26 -34.39
CA LEU A 17 8.77 -32.68 -33.11
C LEU A 17 9.94 -31.76 -32.73
N PHE A 18 10.78 -31.37 -33.69
CA PHE A 18 11.92 -30.46 -33.49
C PHE A 18 11.46 -29.06 -33.10
N ILE A 19 10.40 -28.54 -33.75
CA ILE A 19 9.80 -27.24 -33.39
C ILE A 19 9.23 -27.29 -31.96
N LEU A 20 8.56 -28.37 -31.58
CA LEU A 20 8.01 -28.56 -30.24
C LEU A 20 9.12 -28.61 -29.17
N LEU A 21 10.26 -29.22 -29.50
CA LEU A 21 11.42 -29.28 -28.63
C LEU A 21 12.12 -27.92 -28.48
N ILE A 22 12.15 -27.12 -29.55
CA ILE A 22 12.62 -25.71 -29.49
C ILE A 22 11.71 -24.89 -28.59
N VAL A 23 10.39 -24.97 -28.76
CA VAL A 23 9.41 -24.25 -27.93
C VAL A 23 9.53 -24.66 -26.47
N TYR A 24 9.76 -25.92 -26.19
CA TYR A 24 9.97 -26.42 -24.82
C TYR A 24 11.33 -26.00 -24.23
N SER A 25 12.34 -25.75 -25.08
CA SER A 25 13.68 -25.31 -24.66
C SER A 25 13.82 -23.78 -24.56
N LEU A 26 12.82 -23.02 -25.02
CA LEU A 26 12.82 -21.60 -24.77
C LEU A 26 12.62 -21.39 -23.27
N PRO A 27 13.51 -20.63 -22.61
CA PRO A 27 13.25 -20.28 -21.22
C PRO A 27 11.91 -19.58 -21.17
N THR A 28 10.96 -20.15 -20.41
CA THR A 28 9.82 -19.39 -19.95
C THR A 28 10.40 -18.22 -19.20
N VAL A 29 10.16 -17.00 -19.70
CA VAL A 29 10.40 -15.81 -18.89
C VAL A 29 9.37 -15.92 -17.78
N GLU A 30 9.76 -16.56 -16.68
CA GLU A 30 9.12 -16.32 -15.42
C GLU A 30 9.41 -14.86 -15.13
N ASP A 31 8.43 -14.00 -15.37
CA ASP A 31 8.41 -12.67 -14.77
C ASP A 31 8.29 -12.90 -13.26
N SER A 32 9.40 -13.29 -12.64
CA SER A 32 9.54 -13.18 -11.20
C SER A 32 9.53 -11.69 -10.91
N TYR A 33 8.38 -11.18 -10.54
CA TYR A 33 8.24 -9.88 -9.91
C TYR A 33 8.94 -9.99 -8.55
N THR A 34 10.25 -9.85 -8.56
CA THR A 34 10.95 -9.54 -7.33
C THR A 34 10.53 -8.13 -6.96
N LEU A 35 9.86 -7.97 -5.82
CA LEU A 35 9.89 -6.71 -5.11
C LEU A 35 11.37 -6.35 -4.95
N LYS A 36 11.90 -5.61 -5.93
CA LYS A 36 13.01 -4.75 -5.60
C LYS A 36 12.41 -3.74 -4.65
N THR A 37 12.52 -4.02 -3.36
CA THR A 37 12.46 -2.96 -2.36
C THR A 37 13.32 -1.86 -2.93
N ASN A 38 12.68 -0.79 -3.41
CA ASN A 38 13.30 0.31 -4.10
C ASN A 38 14.49 0.78 -3.30
N LEU A 39 15.64 0.77 -3.93
CA LEU A 39 16.98 0.88 -3.42
C LEU A 39 17.50 -0.46 -2.82
N GLU A 40 18.19 -1.27 -3.65
CA GLU A 40 19.40 -1.92 -3.18
C GLU A 40 20.36 -0.80 -2.72
N ILE A 41 20.08 -0.23 -1.56
CA ILE A 41 21.11 0.39 -0.74
C ILE A 41 21.86 -0.83 -0.22
N GLU A 42 23.01 -1.11 -0.84
CA GLU A 42 24.02 -1.97 -0.24
C GLU A 42 24.02 -1.69 1.27
N ASN A 43 23.95 -2.75 2.06
CA ASN A 43 23.93 -2.75 3.53
C ASN A 43 24.96 -1.78 4.13
N THR A 44 24.67 -0.49 4.09
CA THR A 44 25.33 0.50 4.91
C THR A 44 24.57 0.52 6.23
N ALA A 45 25.13 -0.21 7.19
CA ALA A 45 24.63 -0.29 8.54
C ALA A 45 24.19 1.10 9.06
N GLY A 46 22.90 1.27 9.31
CA GLY A 46 22.36 2.43 10.02
C GLY A 46 21.48 3.41 9.25
N LEU A 47 21.12 3.15 7.99
CA LEU A 47 20.18 4.02 7.25
C LEU A 47 18.74 3.51 7.46
N TYR A 48 17.95 4.27 8.22
CA TYR A 48 16.52 4.00 8.41
C TYR A 48 15.74 4.60 7.24
N THR A 49 14.85 3.81 6.62
CA THR A 49 13.89 4.31 5.64
C THR A 49 12.58 4.62 6.35
N ASP A 50 12.08 5.83 6.14
CA ASP A 50 10.74 6.22 6.58
C ASP A 50 9.75 6.07 5.41
N ASN A 51 8.45 6.07 5.69
CA ASN A 51 7.42 5.98 4.69
C ASN A 51 6.81 7.35 4.42
N LEU A 52 6.48 7.61 3.15
CA LEU A 52 5.61 8.70 2.74
C LEU A 52 4.61 8.20 1.70
N TYR A 53 3.55 8.94 1.50
CA TYR A 53 2.54 8.61 0.50
C TYR A 53 2.66 9.58 -0.67
N LEU A 54 2.81 9.05 -1.89
CA LEU A 54 2.90 9.82 -3.13
C LEU A 54 1.66 9.56 -4.00
N LEU A 55 1.29 10.51 -4.82
CA LEU A 55 0.19 10.35 -5.75
C LEU A 55 0.66 9.62 -7.00
N ASN A 56 -0.06 8.56 -7.43
CA ASN A 56 0.22 7.88 -8.70
C ASN A 56 -0.61 8.47 -9.85
N THR A 57 -0.39 7.98 -11.06
CA THR A 57 -1.12 8.41 -12.29
C THR A 57 -2.61 8.13 -12.23
N ASP A 58 -3.05 7.13 -11.49
CA ASP A 58 -4.46 6.74 -11.34
C ASP A 58 -5.18 7.55 -10.24
N GLY A 59 -4.45 8.43 -9.55
CA GLY A 59 -4.99 9.27 -8.49
C GLY A 59 -4.99 8.64 -7.11
N TYR A 60 -4.32 7.50 -6.92
CA TYR A 60 -4.14 6.87 -5.62
C TYR A 60 -2.91 7.41 -4.90
N LEU A 61 -3.03 7.59 -3.60
CA LEU A 61 -1.90 7.73 -2.70
C LEU A 61 -1.29 6.35 -2.47
N VAL A 62 -0.05 6.17 -2.88
CA VAL A 62 0.70 4.92 -2.75
C VAL A 62 1.80 5.07 -1.72
N LYS A 63 2.03 4.03 -0.95
CA LYS A 63 3.09 4.00 0.07
C LYS A 63 4.45 3.87 -0.63
N SER A 64 5.34 4.83 -0.37
CA SER A 64 6.69 4.89 -0.91
C SER A 64 7.70 5.04 0.23
N LYS A 65 8.92 4.60 0.01
CA LYS A 65 10.01 4.74 0.97
C LYS A 65 10.83 6.00 0.69
N ILE A 66 11.28 6.64 1.76
CA ILE A 66 12.21 7.77 1.69
C ILE A 66 13.34 7.56 2.69
N LEU A 67 14.54 7.98 2.30
CA LEU A 67 15.68 8.01 3.20
C LEU A 67 15.71 9.37 3.90
N LEU A 68 15.49 9.39 5.21
CA LEU A 68 15.60 10.59 6.03
C LEU A 68 16.88 10.50 6.88
N ASP A 69 17.85 11.35 6.55
CA ASP A 69 19.13 11.45 7.26
C ASP A 69 19.00 12.37 8.49
N SER A 70 18.06 12.06 9.38
CA SER A 70 17.88 12.77 10.65
C SER A 70 17.25 11.86 11.70
N SER A 71 17.71 11.98 12.94
CA SER A 71 17.08 11.38 14.12
C SER A 71 16.07 12.34 14.78
N ASP A 72 16.09 13.63 14.44
CA ASP A 72 15.16 14.63 14.98
C ASP A 72 13.82 14.55 14.27
N LEU A 73 12.75 14.33 15.05
CA LEU A 73 11.40 14.18 14.50
C LEU A 73 10.90 15.43 13.76
N LYS A 74 11.25 16.62 14.24
CA LYS A 74 10.85 17.88 13.60
C LYS A 74 11.51 18.05 12.23
N GLU A 75 12.79 17.68 12.14
CA GLU A 75 13.52 17.65 10.86
C GLU A 75 12.93 16.62 9.90
N LYS A 76 12.63 15.41 10.38
CA LYS A 76 11.96 14.37 9.58
C LYS A 76 10.63 14.87 9.00
N ILE A 77 9.77 15.45 9.85
CA ILE A 77 8.49 16.01 9.43
C ILE A 77 8.71 17.12 8.38
N SER A 78 9.65 18.02 8.63
CA SER A 78 9.95 19.12 7.69
C SER A 78 10.41 18.58 6.32
N LYS A 79 11.30 17.59 6.30
CA LYS A 79 11.78 16.95 5.06
C LYS A 79 10.65 16.24 4.31
N VAL A 80 9.81 15.47 5.01
CA VAL A 80 8.66 14.81 4.38
C VAL A 80 7.72 15.83 3.73
N LEU A 81 7.37 16.90 4.43
CA LEU A 81 6.50 17.95 3.89
C LEU A 81 7.15 18.67 2.70
N GLU A 82 8.46 18.91 2.76
CA GLU A 82 9.23 19.46 1.64
C GLU A 82 9.20 18.54 0.41
N GLU A 83 9.37 17.24 0.59
CA GLU A 83 9.32 16.25 -0.49
C GLU A 83 7.92 16.10 -1.09
N LEU A 84 6.87 16.22 -0.27
CA LEU A 84 5.49 16.20 -0.71
C LEU A 84 5.05 17.50 -1.39
N THR A 85 5.85 18.57 -1.34
CA THR A 85 5.55 19.86 -1.98
C THR A 85 5.97 19.86 -3.44
N ILE A 86 5.08 20.27 -4.34
CA ILE A 86 5.32 20.33 -5.78
C ILE A 86 6.48 21.28 -6.09
N LYS A 87 7.52 20.77 -6.74
CA LYS A 87 8.71 21.50 -7.22
C LYS A 87 8.76 21.49 -8.75
N ASP A 88 9.64 22.28 -9.36
CA ASP A 88 9.78 22.35 -10.83
C ASP A 88 10.40 21.06 -11.39
N ASP A 89 11.30 20.42 -10.65
CA ASP A 89 11.93 19.15 -10.96
C ASP A 89 11.40 18.07 -10.00
N ASN A 90 10.71 17.10 -10.56
CA ASN A 90 10.28 15.92 -9.84
C ASN A 90 11.37 14.86 -9.90
N HIS A 91 11.99 14.53 -8.77
CA HIS A 91 13.05 13.52 -8.66
C HIS A 91 12.50 12.12 -8.30
N PHE A 92 11.19 12.01 -8.05
CA PHE A 92 10.56 10.70 -7.81
C PHE A 92 10.51 9.86 -9.10
N PRO A 93 10.40 8.53 -8.97
CA PRO A 93 10.18 7.65 -10.11
C PRO A 93 9.02 8.14 -10.98
N LYS A 94 9.15 7.97 -12.31
CA LYS A 94 8.10 8.37 -13.24
C LYS A 94 6.77 7.71 -12.87
N GLY A 95 5.71 8.51 -12.76
CA GLY A 95 4.39 8.02 -12.35
C GLY A 95 4.08 8.24 -10.87
N LEU A 96 5.04 8.78 -10.09
CA LEU A 96 4.82 9.22 -8.71
C LEU A 96 5.00 10.74 -8.60
N PHE A 97 4.11 11.39 -7.86
CA PHE A 97 4.04 12.84 -7.80
C PHE A 97 3.82 13.35 -6.39
N PRO A 98 4.50 14.44 -5.99
CA PRO A 98 4.14 15.23 -4.84
C PRO A 98 2.82 15.96 -5.11
N TYR A 99 2.13 16.41 -4.05
CA TYR A 99 0.77 16.95 -4.18
C TYR A 99 0.49 18.20 -3.33
N ILE A 100 1.36 18.57 -2.39
CA ILE A 100 1.21 19.83 -1.66
C ILE A 100 1.41 21.00 -2.65
N PRO A 101 0.53 22.01 -2.67
CA PRO A 101 0.61 23.11 -3.62
C PRO A 101 1.98 23.75 -3.68
N LYS A 102 2.44 24.09 -4.90
CA LYS A 102 3.73 24.76 -5.11
C LYS A 102 3.78 26.09 -4.36
N GLY A 103 4.89 26.36 -3.71
CA GLY A 103 5.10 27.58 -2.95
C GLY A 103 4.62 27.53 -1.50
N THR A 104 3.93 26.47 -1.10
CA THR A 104 3.57 26.22 0.30
C THR A 104 4.84 26.19 1.15
N LYS A 105 4.82 26.89 2.27
CA LYS A 105 5.89 26.90 3.29
C LYS A 105 5.36 26.35 4.60
N VAL A 106 6.20 25.60 5.28
CA VAL A 106 5.96 25.20 6.67
C VAL A 106 6.44 26.34 7.56
N LEU A 107 5.49 27.04 8.20
CA LEU A 107 5.77 28.19 9.06
C LEU A 107 6.21 27.73 10.45
N ASN A 108 5.60 26.67 10.97
CA ASN A 108 5.95 26.12 12.27
C ASN A 108 5.57 24.64 12.38
N ILE A 109 6.32 23.90 13.19
CA ILE A 109 6.02 22.53 13.59
C ILE A 109 6.18 22.46 15.12
N LEU A 110 5.10 22.08 15.79
CA LEU A 110 5.08 21.79 17.22
C LEU A 110 4.71 20.33 17.41
N TYR A 111 5.41 19.64 18.29
CA TYR A 111 5.06 18.27 18.65
C TYR A 111 5.16 18.08 20.17
N GLY A 112 4.30 17.20 20.69
CA GLY A 112 4.29 16.84 22.10
C GLY A 112 3.50 15.56 22.30
N GLU A 113 3.97 14.69 23.17
CA GLU A 113 3.45 13.35 23.41
C GLU A 113 3.23 12.55 22.12
N LYS A 114 2.01 12.54 21.57
CA LYS A 114 1.64 11.78 20.36
C LYS A 114 0.95 12.66 19.31
N GLN A 115 1.06 13.97 19.43
CA GLN A 115 0.38 14.94 18.57
C GLN A 115 1.39 15.87 17.89
N VAL A 116 1.14 16.15 16.61
CA VAL A 116 1.91 17.12 15.82
C VAL A 116 0.97 18.21 15.33
N THR A 117 1.38 19.46 15.51
CA THR A 117 0.72 20.64 14.91
C THR A 117 1.63 21.20 13.84
N ILE A 118 1.11 21.37 12.62
CA ILE A 118 1.82 21.89 11.47
C ILE A 118 1.10 23.15 10.99
N ASP A 119 1.83 24.27 10.92
CA ASP A 119 1.32 25.54 10.42
C ASP A 119 1.90 25.82 9.02
N PHE A 120 1.03 25.95 8.04
CA PHE A 120 1.37 26.23 6.65
C PHE A 120 1.12 27.69 6.29
N SER A 121 1.83 28.17 5.28
CA SER A 121 1.52 29.44 4.64
C SER A 121 0.22 29.34 3.80
N LYS A 122 -0.33 30.49 3.43
CA LYS A 122 -1.61 30.60 2.70
C LYS A 122 -1.65 29.82 1.37
N GLU A 123 -0.51 29.63 0.72
CA GLU A 123 -0.38 28.89 -0.54
C GLU A 123 -0.84 27.43 -0.39
N PHE A 124 -0.89 26.91 0.83
CA PHE A 124 -1.45 25.58 1.11
C PHE A 124 -2.91 25.47 0.68
N LEU A 125 -3.67 26.57 0.68
CA LEU A 125 -5.07 26.60 0.27
C LEU A 125 -5.26 26.55 -1.26
N ASP A 126 -4.20 26.69 -2.06
CA ASP A 126 -4.24 26.66 -3.53
C ASP A 126 -4.42 25.27 -4.12
N MET A 127 -4.85 24.29 -3.32
CA MET A 127 -5.19 22.96 -3.78
C MET A 127 -6.48 22.95 -4.60
N THR A 128 -6.56 22.05 -5.61
CA THR A 128 -7.76 21.94 -6.43
C THR A 128 -8.83 21.08 -5.74
N VAL A 129 -10.09 21.29 -6.11
CA VAL A 129 -11.26 20.59 -5.57
C VAL A 129 -11.12 19.06 -5.66
N ASP A 130 -10.57 18.55 -6.76
CA ASP A 130 -10.38 17.14 -7.02
C ASP A 130 -9.24 16.50 -6.21
N LYS A 131 -8.31 17.32 -5.66
CA LYS A 131 -7.12 16.85 -4.92
C LYS A 131 -7.10 17.18 -3.44
N GLU A 132 -7.96 18.08 -2.95
CA GLU A 132 -7.92 18.51 -1.55
C GLU A 132 -7.99 17.36 -0.54
N ARG A 133 -8.76 16.29 -0.88
CA ARG A 133 -8.85 15.09 -0.03
C ARG A 133 -7.55 14.29 -0.02
N GLN A 134 -6.92 14.12 -1.20
CA GLN A 134 -5.63 13.43 -1.32
C GLN A 134 -4.52 14.22 -0.62
N VAL A 135 -4.49 15.54 -0.78
CA VAL A 135 -3.50 16.40 -0.10
C VAL A 135 -3.56 16.22 1.41
N ILE A 136 -4.74 16.38 1.99
CA ILE A 136 -4.91 16.30 3.45
C ILE A 136 -4.70 14.89 3.97
N SER A 137 -5.31 13.87 3.34
CA SER A 137 -5.13 12.48 3.79
C SER A 137 -3.69 12.01 3.61
N GLY A 138 -3.03 12.39 2.50
CA GLY A 138 -1.64 12.01 2.23
C GLY A 138 -0.67 12.61 3.26
N ILE A 139 -0.85 13.88 3.65
CA ILE A 139 -0.07 14.49 4.73
C ILE A 139 -0.29 13.74 6.04
N VAL A 140 -1.56 13.53 6.41
CA VAL A 140 -1.90 12.87 7.68
C VAL A 140 -1.28 11.48 7.75
N TYR A 141 -1.44 10.65 6.72
CA TYR A 141 -0.88 9.30 6.70
C TYR A 141 0.65 9.30 6.69
N SER A 142 1.28 10.22 5.95
CA SER A 142 2.75 10.33 5.91
C SER A 142 3.32 10.73 7.26
N ILE A 143 2.68 11.64 7.97
CA ILE A 143 3.14 12.09 9.30
C ILE A 143 2.88 11.03 10.37
N LEU A 144 1.72 10.37 10.35
CA LEU A 144 1.37 9.33 11.33
C LEU A 144 2.21 8.05 11.18
N ASP A 145 2.84 7.83 10.01
CA ASP A 145 3.73 6.69 9.77
C ASP A 145 5.20 6.99 10.17
N LEU A 146 5.58 8.23 10.55
CA LEU A 146 6.98 8.60 10.87
C LEU A 146 7.45 8.12 12.24
N ALA A 147 6.57 8.08 13.22
CA ALA A 147 6.91 7.73 14.60
C ALA A 147 5.62 7.36 15.35
N ASP A 148 5.68 7.25 16.68
CA ASP A 148 4.48 7.01 17.51
C ASP A 148 3.59 8.26 17.61
N ILE A 149 3.32 8.91 16.45
CA ILE A 149 2.38 10.01 16.31
C ILE A 149 0.99 9.42 16.08
N LYS A 150 0.00 9.93 16.80
CA LYS A 150 -1.39 9.47 16.69
C LYS A 150 -2.32 10.54 16.11
N GLU A 151 -1.93 11.80 16.20
CA GLU A 151 -2.78 12.95 15.89
C GLU A 151 -2.01 14.04 15.15
N VAL A 152 -2.66 14.64 14.16
CA VAL A 152 -2.15 15.78 13.39
C VAL A 152 -3.14 16.93 13.45
N ILE A 153 -2.66 18.12 13.77
CA ILE A 153 -3.41 19.38 13.68
C ILE A 153 -2.81 20.21 12.55
N LEU A 154 -3.65 20.66 11.63
CA LEU A 154 -3.24 21.52 10.53
C LEU A 154 -3.72 22.95 10.77
N LEU A 155 -2.78 23.90 10.69
CA LEU A 155 -3.05 25.33 10.71
C LEU A 155 -2.66 25.95 9.37
N VAL A 156 -3.26 27.06 9.02
CA VAL A 156 -2.86 27.93 7.92
C VAL A 156 -2.79 29.36 8.44
N GLU A 157 -1.61 29.98 8.35
CA GLU A 157 -1.34 31.30 8.92
C GLU A 157 -1.77 31.41 10.40
N GLY A 158 -1.50 30.36 11.19
CA GLY A 158 -1.85 30.27 12.59
C GLY A 158 -3.31 29.95 12.88
N GLN A 159 -4.15 29.76 11.86
CA GLN A 159 -5.58 29.47 12.01
C GLN A 159 -5.89 27.99 11.78
N LEU A 160 -6.70 27.41 12.66
CA LEU A 160 -7.07 25.99 12.56
C LEU A 160 -7.83 25.71 11.26
N LEU A 161 -7.38 24.72 10.51
CA LEU A 161 -8.08 24.22 9.31
C LEU A 161 -9.24 23.32 9.74
N THR A 162 -10.47 23.86 9.72
CA THR A 162 -11.69 23.20 10.18
C THR A 162 -12.55 22.62 9.06
N GLU A 163 -12.19 22.89 7.80
CA GLU A 163 -12.92 22.43 6.62
C GLU A 163 -11.97 22.32 5.42
N TYR A 164 -12.36 21.52 4.45
CA TYR A 164 -11.66 21.44 3.17
C TYR A 164 -11.76 22.80 2.44
N PRO A 165 -10.67 23.30 1.84
CA PRO A 165 -10.64 24.66 1.28
C PRO A 165 -11.67 24.95 0.19
N ASN A 166 -12.02 23.96 -0.61
CA ASN A 166 -12.90 24.11 -1.77
C ASN A 166 -14.31 23.58 -1.55
N THR A 167 -14.43 22.38 -1.00
CA THR A 167 -15.74 21.75 -0.77
C THR A 167 -16.43 22.22 0.50
N HIS A 168 -15.70 22.89 1.43
CA HIS A 168 -16.20 23.32 2.74
C HIS A 168 -16.78 22.20 3.59
N GLU A 169 -16.44 20.94 3.27
CA GLU A 169 -16.77 19.82 4.13
C GLU A 169 -15.95 19.91 5.42
N LYS A 170 -16.60 19.56 6.53
CA LYS A 170 -15.96 19.62 7.85
C LYS A 170 -14.78 18.68 7.97
N LEU A 171 -13.68 19.16 8.51
CA LEU A 171 -12.52 18.41 8.93
C LEU A 171 -12.56 18.19 10.44
N PRO A 172 -12.34 16.96 10.93
CA PRO A 172 -12.12 16.74 12.35
C PRO A 172 -10.81 17.41 12.79
N SER A 173 -10.72 17.76 14.06
CA SER A 173 -9.47 18.21 14.68
C SER A 173 -9.41 17.63 16.09
N PRO A 174 -8.35 16.88 16.43
CA PRO A 174 -7.22 16.51 15.58
C PRO A 174 -7.60 15.56 14.44
N LEU A 175 -6.73 15.48 13.42
CA LEU A 175 -6.80 14.52 12.33
C LEU A 175 -6.09 13.22 12.74
N THR A 176 -6.71 12.09 12.47
CA THR A 176 -6.16 10.74 12.70
C THR A 176 -6.34 9.89 11.45
N LYS A 177 -5.88 8.64 11.44
CA LYS A 177 -6.18 7.69 10.34
C LYS A 177 -7.67 7.46 10.12
N GLU A 178 -8.55 7.91 11.05
CA GLU A 178 -10.00 7.88 10.86
C GLU A 178 -10.48 8.74 9.67
N ILE A 179 -9.69 9.76 9.26
CA ILE A 179 -9.99 10.53 8.05
C ILE A 179 -10.10 9.64 6.81
N GLY A 180 -9.40 8.49 6.79
CA GLY A 180 -9.34 7.56 5.66
C GLY A 180 -8.47 8.06 4.49
N ILE A 181 -7.97 7.13 3.69
CA ILE A 181 -7.14 7.35 2.50
C ILE A 181 -7.72 6.61 1.32
N ASN A 182 -7.64 7.15 0.10
CA ASN A 182 -8.15 6.53 -1.13
C ASN A 182 -9.56 5.94 -0.95
N LYS A 183 -10.50 6.76 -0.47
CA LYS A 183 -11.82 6.28 -0.02
C LYS A 183 -12.65 5.69 -1.13
N GLU A 184 -13.21 4.50 -0.86
CA GLU A 184 -14.14 3.81 -1.73
C GLU A 184 -15.43 3.46 -0.98
N TYR A 185 -16.57 3.71 -1.61
CA TYR A 185 -17.89 3.51 -1.02
C TYR A 185 -18.66 2.45 -1.80
N LYS A 186 -18.78 1.25 -1.24
CA LYS A 186 -19.61 0.15 -1.76
C LYS A 186 -20.86 -0.01 -0.92
N LEU A 187 -21.65 1.08 -0.81
CA LEU A 187 -22.81 1.12 0.06
C LEU A 187 -24.11 0.90 -0.73
N THR A 188 -24.88 -0.09 -0.32
CA THR A 188 -26.23 -0.38 -0.85
C THR A 188 -27.32 0.04 0.14
N SER A 189 -26.96 0.27 1.39
CA SER A 189 -27.87 0.70 2.46
C SER A 189 -27.15 1.64 3.45
N ARG A 190 -27.94 2.23 4.37
CA ARG A 190 -27.40 3.05 5.48
C ARG A 190 -27.14 2.24 6.75
N ASN A 191 -27.44 0.94 6.74
CA ASN A 191 -27.28 0.06 7.89
C ASN A 191 -26.05 -0.82 7.72
N ASP A 192 -25.50 -1.30 8.85
CA ASP A 192 -24.40 -2.27 8.89
C ASP A 192 -23.18 -1.83 8.07
N ILE A 193 -22.83 -0.54 8.20
CA ILE A 193 -21.67 0.02 7.51
C ILE A 193 -20.42 -0.26 8.33
N SER A 194 -19.51 -1.04 7.75
CA SER A 194 -18.15 -1.24 8.25
C SER A 194 -17.16 -0.42 7.46
N LYS A 195 -16.19 0.16 8.19
CA LYS A 195 -15.01 0.83 7.64
C LYS A 195 -13.81 -0.08 7.81
N VAL A 196 -13.14 -0.41 6.72
CA VAL A 196 -11.90 -1.18 6.72
C VAL A 196 -10.84 -0.52 5.82
N VAL A 197 -9.57 -0.64 6.19
CA VAL A 197 -8.45 -0.25 5.34
C VAL A 197 -7.84 -1.51 4.76
N VAL A 198 -7.77 -1.59 3.44
CA VAL A 198 -7.24 -2.76 2.72
C VAL A 198 -6.05 -2.32 1.88
N TYR A 199 -4.94 -3.03 1.98
CA TYR A 199 -3.72 -2.73 1.23
C TYR A 199 -3.65 -3.59 -0.03
N TYR A 200 -3.86 -2.94 -1.16
CA TYR A 200 -3.67 -3.50 -2.51
C TYR A 200 -2.26 -3.18 -3.02
N LEU A 201 -1.99 -3.60 -4.24
CA LEU A 201 -0.77 -3.30 -4.98
C LEU A 201 -1.11 -2.51 -6.26
N SER A 202 -0.19 -1.64 -6.67
CA SER A 202 -0.23 -0.95 -7.96
C SER A 202 1.15 -1.07 -8.60
N GLU A 203 1.20 -1.45 -9.87
CA GLU A 203 2.45 -1.52 -10.63
C GLU A 203 2.76 -0.16 -11.24
N ILE A 204 3.92 0.40 -10.93
CA ILE A 204 4.41 1.66 -11.47
C ILE A 204 5.86 1.43 -11.96
N ASN A 205 6.09 1.55 -13.26
CA ASN A 205 7.40 1.30 -13.89
C ASN A 205 7.98 -0.11 -13.59
N LYS A 206 7.14 -1.13 -13.51
CA LYS A 206 7.51 -2.52 -13.16
C LYS A 206 7.90 -2.72 -11.69
N GLU A 207 7.58 -1.79 -10.85
CA GLU A 207 7.76 -1.87 -9.41
C GLU A 207 6.39 -1.88 -8.74
N LEU A 208 6.24 -2.68 -7.69
CA LEU A 208 5.00 -2.81 -6.94
C LEU A 208 4.98 -1.87 -5.74
N TYR A 209 3.89 -1.13 -5.59
CA TYR A 209 3.65 -0.20 -4.48
C TYR A 209 2.40 -0.58 -3.74
N TYR A 210 2.44 -0.56 -2.41
CA TYR A 210 1.27 -0.80 -1.59
C TYR A 210 0.34 0.42 -1.59
N VAL A 211 -0.94 0.15 -1.83
CA VAL A 211 -2.00 1.15 -1.94
C VAL A 211 -3.04 0.90 -0.85
N PRO A 212 -3.04 1.67 0.23
CA PRO A 212 -4.12 1.60 1.22
C PRO A 212 -5.40 2.18 0.64
N VAL A 213 -6.49 1.44 0.74
CA VAL A 213 -7.82 1.88 0.36
C VAL A 213 -8.76 1.77 1.54
N THR A 214 -9.34 2.88 1.96
CA THR A 214 -10.40 2.89 2.99
C THR A 214 -11.72 2.57 2.35
N LYS A 215 -12.24 1.39 2.64
CA LYS A 215 -13.52 0.90 2.10
C LYS A 215 -14.63 1.04 3.11
N TYR A 216 -15.79 1.48 2.62
CA TYR A 216 -17.04 1.50 3.37
C TYR A 216 -17.98 0.50 2.72
N VAL A 217 -18.30 -0.57 3.43
CA VAL A 217 -19.11 -1.70 2.94
C VAL A 217 -20.28 -2.00 3.88
N ASN A 218 -21.37 -2.55 3.33
CA ASN A 218 -22.47 -3.07 4.16
C ASN A 218 -22.16 -4.51 4.55
N ASP A 219 -21.34 -4.68 5.57
CA ASP A 219 -20.93 -5.97 6.13
C ASP A 219 -20.70 -5.82 7.63
N SER A 220 -21.41 -6.61 8.44
CA SER A 220 -21.31 -6.59 9.91
C SER A 220 -20.35 -7.65 10.47
N ARG A 221 -19.69 -8.41 9.62
CA ARG A 221 -18.69 -9.40 10.05
C ARG A 221 -17.45 -8.69 10.61
N ASP A 222 -16.60 -9.46 11.28
CA ASP A 222 -15.32 -8.94 11.76
C ASP A 222 -14.45 -8.43 10.62
N LYS A 223 -13.73 -7.34 10.87
CA LYS A 223 -12.93 -6.63 9.86
C LYS A 223 -11.97 -7.54 9.13
N ILE A 224 -11.34 -8.53 9.82
CA ILE A 224 -10.39 -9.45 9.17
C ILE A 224 -11.05 -10.27 8.06
N LYS A 225 -12.29 -10.71 8.24
CA LYS A 225 -13.03 -11.46 7.21
C LYS A 225 -13.32 -10.56 5.99
N ILE A 226 -13.70 -9.32 6.24
CA ILE A 226 -13.94 -8.33 5.18
C ILE A 226 -12.63 -8.05 4.41
N ILE A 227 -11.51 -7.90 5.13
CA ILE A 227 -10.19 -7.66 4.53
C ILE A 227 -9.80 -8.81 3.60
N ILE A 228 -9.91 -10.06 4.06
CA ILE A 228 -9.55 -11.23 3.25
C ILE A 228 -10.45 -11.35 2.02
N ASP A 229 -11.77 -11.18 2.17
CA ASP A 229 -12.71 -11.22 1.04
C ASP A 229 -12.44 -10.10 0.02
N GLU A 230 -12.12 -8.89 0.48
CA GLU A 230 -11.80 -7.76 -0.40
C GLU A 230 -10.47 -8.00 -1.15
N LEU A 231 -9.46 -8.57 -0.51
CA LEU A 231 -8.19 -8.93 -1.13
C LEU A 231 -8.34 -10.11 -2.12
N ALA A 232 -9.23 -11.06 -1.85
CA ALA A 232 -9.52 -12.19 -2.73
C ALA A 232 -10.47 -11.82 -3.89
N SER A 233 -11.05 -10.62 -3.88
CA SER A 233 -12.04 -10.19 -4.87
C SER A 233 -11.40 -9.80 -6.20
N SER A 234 -11.92 -10.30 -7.30
CA SER A 234 -11.50 -9.90 -8.67
C SER A 234 -11.88 -8.46 -9.06
N TYR A 235 -12.76 -7.81 -8.30
CA TYR A 235 -13.23 -6.43 -8.57
C TYR A 235 -12.11 -5.38 -8.52
N ILE A 236 -11.01 -5.67 -7.82
CA ILE A 236 -9.86 -4.77 -7.72
C ILE A 236 -9.22 -4.44 -9.07
N TYR A 237 -9.26 -5.36 -10.03
CA TYR A 237 -8.67 -5.15 -11.36
C TYR A 237 -9.38 -4.06 -12.18
N GLU A 238 -10.63 -3.73 -11.89
CA GLU A 238 -11.36 -2.64 -12.54
C GLU A 238 -10.78 -1.25 -12.18
N ASN A 239 -10.05 -1.18 -11.08
CA ASN A 239 -9.46 0.05 -10.54
C ASN A 239 -7.92 0.12 -10.72
N ASN A 240 -7.33 -0.68 -11.61
CA ASN A 240 -5.87 -0.81 -11.79
C ASN A 240 -5.11 -1.17 -10.48
N LEU A 241 -5.80 -1.81 -9.55
CA LEU A 241 -5.21 -2.37 -8.34
C LEU A 241 -5.04 -3.87 -8.50
N MET A 242 -4.13 -4.44 -7.71
CA MET A 242 -3.80 -5.87 -7.73
C MET A 242 -3.79 -6.46 -6.33
N SER A 243 -4.10 -7.74 -6.26
CA SER A 243 -3.85 -8.59 -5.11
C SER A 243 -3.36 -9.95 -5.60
N PHE A 244 -2.41 -10.52 -4.88
CA PHE A 244 -1.91 -11.86 -5.17
C PHE A 244 -2.57 -12.94 -4.31
N LEU A 245 -3.63 -12.59 -3.56
CA LEU A 245 -4.39 -13.58 -2.82
C LEU A 245 -5.10 -14.53 -3.78
N HIS A 246 -4.96 -15.83 -3.51
CA HIS A 246 -5.68 -16.84 -4.25
C HIS A 246 -7.18 -16.79 -3.93
N ASN A 247 -8.05 -16.89 -4.96
CA ASN A 247 -9.51 -16.79 -4.80
C ASN A 247 -10.12 -17.87 -3.90
N ASN A 248 -9.41 -18.99 -3.69
CA ASN A 248 -9.81 -20.08 -2.79
C ASN A 248 -9.14 -19.99 -1.42
N LEU A 249 -8.43 -18.89 -1.12
CA LEU A 249 -7.88 -18.69 0.21
C LEU A 249 -9.02 -18.50 1.21
N GLU A 250 -9.01 -19.29 2.26
CA GLU A 250 -9.98 -19.23 3.33
C GLU A 250 -9.29 -18.98 4.66
N LEU A 251 -9.78 -18.00 5.41
CA LEU A 251 -9.44 -17.81 6.81
C LEU A 251 -10.25 -18.80 7.65
N LEU A 252 -9.60 -19.86 8.11
CA LEU A 252 -10.23 -20.95 8.87
C LEU A 252 -10.57 -20.54 10.29
N ASP A 253 -9.63 -19.83 10.95
CA ASP A 253 -9.78 -19.31 12.31
C ASP A 253 -8.86 -18.09 12.53
N TYR A 254 -9.17 -17.31 13.56
CA TYR A 254 -8.33 -16.19 14.00
C TYR A 254 -8.63 -15.87 15.46
N TYR A 255 -7.62 -15.42 16.19
CA TYR A 255 -7.73 -14.97 17.56
C TYR A 255 -6.64 -13.97 17.91
N GLU A 256 -6.90 -13.14 18.91
CA GLU A 256 -5.93 -12.19 19.44
C GLU A 256 -5.46 -12.65 20.81
N GLN A 257 -4.16 -12.68 21.02
CA GLN A 257 -3.53 -12.99 22.28
C GLN A 257 -2.26 -12.14 22.46
N GLU A 258 -2.10 -11.50 23.62
CA GLU A 258 -0.90 -10.73 23.97
C GLU A 258 -0.48 -9.70 22.91
N ASN A 259 -1.46 -9.00 22.33
CA ASN A 259 -1.24 -8.00 21.28
C ASN A 259 -0.73 -8.57 19.94
N VAL A 260 -0.92 -9.86 19.71
CA VAL A 260 -0.64 -10.59 18.47
C VAL A 260 -1.95 -11.08 17.87
N LEU A 261 -2.20 -10.82 16.59
CA LEU A 261 -3.31 -11.42 15.86
C LEU A 261 -2.83 -12.65 15.12
N PHE A 262 -3.37 -13.81 15.49
CA PHE A 262 -3.12 -15.10 14.84
C PHE A 262 -4.16 -15.30 13.73
N LEU A 263 -3.68 -15.66 12.54
CA LEU A 263 -4.51 -15.89 11.36
C LEU A 263 -4.20 -17.28 10.80
N ASN A 264 -5.18 -18.18 10.88
CA ASN A 264 -5.04 -19.56 10.39
C ASN A 264 -5.78 -19.74 9.08
N PHE A 265 -5.05 -20.09 8.02
CA PHE A 265 -5.54 -20.25 6.66
C PHE A 265 -5.54 -21.71 6.21
N ASN A 266 -6.22 -21.97 5.09
CA ASN A 266 -6.08 -23.20 4.34
C ASN A 266 -4.79 -23.21 3.49
N ASP A 267 -4.51 -24.32 2.79
CA ASP A 267 -3.28 -24.52 1.99
C ASP A 267 -3.15 -23.54 0.81
N TYR A 268 -4.20 -22.80 0.43
CA TYR A 268 -4.13 -21.82 -0.64
C TYR A 268 -3.38 -20.53 -0.27
N LEU A 269 -2.83 -20.45 0.95
CA LEU A 269 -1.84 -19.42 1.30
C LEU A 269 -0.50 -19.66 0.59
N PHE A 270 -0.20 -20.91 0.23
CA PHE A 270 1.01 -21.27 -0.50
C PHE A 270 0.80 -21.16 -2.02
N ASP A 271 1.85 -20.80 -2.72
CA ASP A 271 1.93 -20.86 -4.18
C ASP A 271 2.22 -22.32 -4.67
N SER A 272 2.40 -22.48 -5.99
CA SER A 272 2.72 -23.77 -6.60
C SER A 272 4.04 -24.38 -6.13
N ASP A 273 4.96 -23.57 -5.63
CA ASP A 273 6.28 -23.96 -5.12
C ASP A 273 6.29 -24.19 -3.61
N ASN A 274 5.11 -24.18 -2.99
CA ASN A 274 4.90 -24.32 -1.54
C ASN A 274 5.59 -23.19 -0.74
N LYS A 275 5.59 -21.99 -1.31
CA LYS A 275 6.07 -20.75 -0.66
C LYS A 275 4.92 -19.77 -0.49
N VAL A 276 5.05 -18.88 0.45
CA VAL A 276 4.14 -17.75 0.60
C VAL A 276 4.78 -16.54 -0.06
N LEU A 277 3.99 -15.82 -0.87
CA LEU A 277 4.45 -14.59 -1.51
C LEU A 277 4.50 -13.47 -0.47
N GLU A 278 5.58 -12.70 -0.48
CA GLU A 278 5.73 -11.54 0.41
C GLU A 278 4.58 -10.54 0.21
N GLU A 279 4.15 -10.32 -1.03
CA GLU A 279 3.04 -9.43 -1.38
C GLU A 279 1.74 -9.82 -0.68
N VAL A 280 1.48 -11.12 -0.55
CA VAL A 280 0.30 -11.64 0.16
C VAL A 280 0.42 -11.36 1.65
N ILE A 281 1.54 -11.71 2.26
CA ILE A 281 1.80 -11.51 3.69
C ILE A 281 1.72 -10.04 4.07
N TYR A 282 2.41 -9.15 3.34
CA TYR A 282 2.42 -7.73 3.67
C TYR A 282 1.09 -7.02 3.34
N SER A 283 0.36 -7.43 2.30
CA SER A 283 -0.99 -6.90 2.04
C SER A 283 -1.94 -7.19 3.20
N ILE A 284 -1.91 -8.41 3.73
CA ILE A 284 -2.72 -8.79 4.91
C ILE A 284 -2.21 -8.07 6.16
N ALA A 285 -0.89 -8.12 6.44
CA ALA A 285 -0.32 -7.53 7.65
C ALA A 285 -0.55 -6.02 7.73
N TYR A 286 -0.31 -5.27 6.65
CA TYR A 286 -0.57 -3.82 6.63
C TYR A 286 -2.06 -3.51 6.80
N SER A 287 -2.94 -4.31 6.18
CA SER A 287 -4.37 -4.17 6.38
C SER A 287 -4.76 -4.42 7.84
N VAL A 288 -4.20 -5.45 8.48
CA VAL A 288 -4.42 -5.71 9.90
C VAL A 288 -3.95 -4.55 10.75
N PHE A 289 -2.74 -4.07 10.56
CA PHE A 289 -2.16 -2.99 11.37
C PHE A 289 -2.93 -1.67 11.29
N ASP A 290 -3.61 -1.38 10.20
CA ASP A 290 -4.44 -0.17 10.08
C ASP A 290 -5.89 -0.37 10.57
N ASN A 291 -6.30 -1.60 10.92
CA ASN A 291 -7.64 -1.92 11.44
C ASN A 291 -7.67 -2.41 12.88
N TYR A 292 -6.53 -2.93 13.40
CA TYR A 292 -6.39 -3.51 14.74
C TYR A 292 -5.20 -2.88 15.47
N ASP A 293 -5.33 -2.72 16.77
CA ASP A 293 -4.23 -2.21 17.60
C ASP A 293 -3.39 -3.38 18.13
N VAL A 294 -2.74 -4.09 17.21
CA VAL A 294 -1.84 -5.21 17.51
C VAL A 294 -0.41 -4.87 17.10
N SER A 295 0.56 -5.46 17.78
CA SER A 295 1.99 -5.26 17.48
C SER A 295 2.54 -6.25 16.46
N MET A 296 1.85 -7.38 16.27
CA MET A 296 2.32 -8.47 15.41
C MET A 296 1.14 -9.18 14.75
N VAL A 297 1.35 -9.69 13.55
CA VAL A 297 0.45 -10.63 12.86
C VAL A 297 1.21 -11.94 12.69
N MET A 298 0.63 -13.04 13.11
CA MET A 298 1.16 -14.38 12.94
C MET A 298 0.31 -15.16 11.95
N PHE A 299 0.96 -15.74 10.98
CA PHE A 299 0.33 -16.53 9.90
C PHE A 299 0.52 -18.00 10.16
N GLU A 300 -0.58 -18.75 10.11
CA GLU A 300 -0.64 -20.18 10.25
C GLU A 300 -1.36 -20.80 9.05
N VAL A 301 -0.99 -22.03 8.70
CA VAL A 301 -1.73 -22.87 7.75
C VAL A 301 -2.04 -24.19 8.43
N ASN A 302 -3.32 -24.53 8.53
CA ASN A 302 -3.80 -25.73 9.23
C ASN A 302 -3.23 -25.87 10.65
N ASN A 303 -3.18 -24.75 11.39
CA ASN A 303 -2.61 -24.62 12.74
C ASN A 303 -1.08 -24.84 12.82
N GLN A 304 -0.37 -24.69 11.71
CA GLN A 304 1.09 -24.72 11.69
C GLN A 304 1.64 -23.35 11.38
N TYR A 305 2.63 -22.91 12.16
CA TYR A 305 3.31 -21.63 11.96
C TYR A 305 3.94 -21.58 10.56
N VAL A 306 3.77 -20.43 9.91
CA VAL A 306 4.33 -20.14 8.58
C VAL A 306 5.24 -18.91 8.64
N GLU A 307 4.72 -17.77 9.11
CA GLU A 307 5.40 -16.48 9.06
C GLU A 307 4.86 -15.55 10.15
N GLN A 308 5.63 -14.53 10.51
CA GLN A 308 5.17 -13.45 11.39
C GLN A 308 5.69 -12.10 10.90
N ILE A 309 4.87 -11.07 11.02
CA ILE A 309 5.23 -9.68 10.69
C ILE A 309 4.99 -8.82 11.92
N SER A 310 5.99 -8.06 12.33
CA SER A 310 5.85 -7.07 13.40
C SER A 310 5.46 -5.70 12.83
N ARG A 311 4.75 -4.89 13.63
CA ARG A 311 4.41 -3.52 13.25
C ARG A 311 5.66 -2.66 13.01
N ASP A 312 6.74 -2.93 13.71
CA ASP A 312 8.02 -2.22 13.56
C ASP A 312 8.73 -2.60 12.25
N GLU A 313 8.47 -3.80 11.70
CA GLU A 313 8.93 -4.20 10.37
C GLU A 313 8.20 -3.48 9.24
N LYS A 314 7.04 -2.85 9.52
CA LYS A 314 6.38 -1.92 8.60
C LYS A 314 7.32 -0.78 8.16
N GLN A 315 8.39 -0.54 8.90
CA GLN A 315 9.40 0.49 8.64
C GLN A 315 10.64 -0.05 7.90
N ARG A 316 10.73 -1.36 7.68
CA ARG A 316 11.78 -1.98 6.86
C ARG A 316 11.28 -2.17 5.44
#